data_6560c26e6c24ffcb1243a7c81f9a114b
#
_entry.id   6560c26e6c24ffcb1243a7c81f9a114b
#
_cell.length_a   1.000
_cell.length_b   1.000
_cell.length_c   1.000
_cell.angle_alpha   90.00
_cell.angle_beta   90.00
_cell.angle_gamma   90.00
#
_symmetry.space_group_name_H-M   'P 1'
#
loop_
_entity.id
_entity.type
_entity.pdbx_description
1 polymer ?
#
loop_
_entity_poly.entity_id
_entity_poly.type
_entity_poly.pdbx_seq_one_letter_code
_entity_poly.pdbx_strand_id
1 'polypeptide(L)'
;MKSSKQVQEYMDELFDKVWYVRSLTHTPEMLRENGTPEDIIQGMLNARKNVIDKYGSEWYDEVDDWEYGFLSGALATLRWVADKKEEDKRFLDT
;
A
#
# COMPACT_ATOMS: atom_id res chain seq x y z
N MET A 1 -3.97 -19.93 15.28
CA MET A 1 -4.58 -18.99 14.33
C MET A 1 -4.26 -17.56 14.75
N LYS A 2 -3.99 -16.69 13.78
CA LYS A 2 -3.71 -15.30 14.07
C LYS A 2 -4.97 -14.57 14.55
N SER A 3 -4.82 -13.62 15.47
CA SER A 3 -5.92 -12.80 15.94
C SER A 3 -6.36 -11.81 14.88
N SER A 4 -7.56 -11.25 15.02
CA SER A 4 -8.06 -10.21 14.12
C SER A 4 -7.13 -8.99 14.12
N LYS A 5 -6.57 -8.66 15.28
CA LYS A 5 -5.63 -7.55 15.39
C LYS A 5 -4.35 -7.82 14.59
N GLN A 6 -3.80 -9.03 14.68
CA GLN A 6 -2.60 -9.40 13.94
C GLN A 6 -2.83 -9.39 12.44
N VAL A 7 -3.99 -9.86 11.99
CA VAL A 7 -4.35 -9.82 10.57
C VAL A 7 -4.46 -8.38 10.09
N GLN A 8 -5.09 -7.51 10.89
CA GLN A 8 -5.23 -6.10 10.52
C GLN A 8 -3.87 -5.40 10.45
N GLU A 9 -3.00 -5.66 11.39
CA GLU A 9 -1.65 -5.10 11.39
C GLU A 9 -0.87 -5.51 10.14
N TYR A 10 -1.00 -6.77 9.74
CA TYR A 10 -0.33 -7.26 8.54
C TYR A 10 -0.91 -6.62 7.27
N MET A 11 -2.24 -6.48 7.23
CA MET A 11 -2.89 -5.78 6.12
C MET A 11 -2.42 -4.33 6.00
N ASP A 12 -2.27 -3.64 7.12
CA ASP A 12 -1.79 -2.26 7.14
C ASP A 12 -0.36 -2.17 6.61
N GLU A 13 0.49 -3.12 7.01
CA GLU A 13 1.86 -3.18 6.49
C GLU A 13 1.88 -3.42 4.98
N LEU A 14 1.08 -4.37 4.49
CA LEU A 14 1.00 -4.66 3.06
C LEU A 14 0.47 -3.47 2.28
N PHE A 15 -0.55 -2.81 2.81
CA PHE A 15 -1.11 -1.61 2.19
C PHE A 15 -0.03 -0.53 2.05
N ASP A 16 0.69 -0.25 3.12
CA ASP A 16 1.74 0.77 3.13
C ASP A 16 2.83 0.44 2.11
N LYS A 17 3.26 -0.81 2.06
CA LYS A 17 4.32 -1.24 1.14
C LYS A 17 3.88 -1.18 -0.32
N VAL A 18 2.68 -1.64 -0.63
CA VAL A 18 2.14 -1.59 -1.99
C VAL A 18 1.97 -0.13 -2.41
N TRP A 19 1.42 0.70 -1.51
CA TRP A 19 1.28 2.12 -1.80
C TRP A 19 2.63 2.78 -2.10
N TYR A 20 3.64 2.46 -1.28
CA TYR A 20 4.97 3.04 -1.47
C TYR A 20 5.53 2.72 -2.85
N VAL A 21 5.49 1.45 -3.24
CA VAL A 21 6.03 1.02 -4.54
C VAL A 21 5.27 1.71 -5.69
N ARG A 22 3.94 1.73 -5.60
CA ARG A 22 3.12 2.41 -6.62
C ARG A 22 3.43 3.90 -6.71
N SER A 23 3.63 4.55 -5.57
CA SER A 23 3.88 5.98 -5.53
C SER A 23 5.17 6.38 -6.25
N LEU A 24 6.15 5.46 -6.32
CA LEU A 24 7.44 5.74 -6.96
C LEU A 24 7.32 5.97 -8.47
N THR A 25 6.21 5.58 -9.10
CA THR A 25 5.98 5.87 -10.51
C THR A 25 5.70 7.36 -10.76
N HIS A 26 5.43 8.12 -9.71
CA HIS A 26 5.15 9.56 -9.79
C HIS A 26 6.28 10.33 -9.12
N THR A 27 7.12 10.96 -9.94
CA THR A 27 8.18 11.83 -9.41
C THR A 27 7.60 13.20 -9.05
N PRO A 28 8.22 13.93 -8.10
CA PRO A 28 7.78 15.30 -7.81
C PRO A 28 7.76 16.19 -9.06
N GLU A 29 8.72 16.03 -9.95
CA GLU A 29 8.80 16.81 -11.21
C GLU A 29 7.59 16.55 -12.09
N MET A 30 7.21 15.27 -12.27
CA MET A 30 6.04 14.92 -13.07
C MET A 30 4.77 15.51 -12.49
N LEU A 31 4.64 15.46 -11.18
CA LEU A 31 3.45 15.98 -10.49
C LEU A 31 3.36 17.49 -10.65
N ARG A 32 4.49 18.20 -10.57
CA ARG A 32 4.52 19.64 -10.78
C ARG A 32 4.15 20.01 -12.21
N GLU A 33 4.66 19.27 -13.18
CA GLU A 33 4.31 19.47 -14.59
C GLU A 33 2.82 19.27 -14.85
N ASN A 34 2.20 18.36 -14.11
CA ASN A 34 0.78 18.08 -14.25
C ASN A 34 -0.10 19.04 -13.44
N GLY A 35 0.50 19.99 -12.74
CA GLY A 35 -0.25 21.01 -12.00
C GLY A 35 -0.66 20.58 -10.60
N THR A 36 -0.06 19.51 -10.06
CA THR A 36 -0.36 19.04 -8.70
C THR A 36 0.11 20.10 -7.68
N PRO A 37 -0.75 20.50 -6.72
CA PRO A 37 -0.36 21.46 -5.70
C PRO A 37 0.84 20.98 -4.88
N GLU A 38 1.71 21.91 -4.49
CA GLU A 38 2.94 21.57 -3.75
C GLU A 38 2.67 20.91 -2.41
N ASP A 39 1.60 21.31 -1.71
CA ASP A 39 1.23 20.68 -0.42
C ASP A 39 0.90 19.19 -0.60
N ILE A 40 0.28 18.82 -1.71
CA ILE A 40 0.00 17.43 -2.02
C ILE A 40 1.30 16.67 -2.30
N ILE A 41 2.22 17.29 -3.03
CA ILE A 41 3.52 16.68 -3.32
C ILE A 41 4.31 16.46 -2.03
N GLN A 42 4.34 17.45 -1.15
CA GLN A 42 5.03 17.32 0.14
C GLN A 42 4.36 16.26 1.02
N GLY A 43 3.04 16.17 1.00
CA GLY A 43 2.32 15.11 1.71
C GLY A 43 2.72 13.71 1.24
N MET A 44 2.87 13.53 -0.07
CA MET A 44 3.32 12.27 -0.65
C MET A 44 4.73 11.92 -0.20
N LEU A 45 5.66 12.89 -0.25
CA LEU A 45 7.04 12.67 0.16
C LEU A 45 7.14 12.33 1.65
N ASN A 46 6.35 13.01 2.49
CA ASN A 46 6.30 12.71 3.92
C ASN A 46 5.73 11.31 4.18
N ALA A 47 4.71 10.91 3.44
CA ALA A 47 4.13 9.57 3.57
C ALA A 47 5.14 8.49 3.16
N ARG A 48 5.91 8.73 2.09
CA ARG A 48 7.00 7.80 1.70
C ARG A 48 8.05 7.67 2.80
N LYS A 49 8.43 8.79 3.39
CA LYS A 49 9.39 8.78 4.48
C LYS A 49 8.87 7.99 5.67
N ASN A 50 7.60 8.16 6.01
CA ASN A 50 6.98 7.45 7.11
C ASN A 50 7.00 5.94 6.91
N VAL A 51 6.77 5.47 5.69
CA VAL A 51 6.84 4.03 5.37
C VAL A 51 8.26 3.51 5.58
N ILE A 52 9.25 4.21 5.09
CA ILE A 52 10.66 3.81 5.26
C ILE A 52 11.06 3.84 6.73
N ASP A 53 10.65 4.86 7.47
CA ASP A 53 10.95 4.96 8.90
C ASP A 53 10.31 3.83 9.70
N LYS A 54 9.13 3.38 9.28
CA LYS A 54 8.37 2.35 9.99
C LYS A 54 8.88 0.94 9.70
N TYR A 55 9.20 0.64 8.45
CA TYR A 55 9.54 -0.73 8.02
C TYR A 55 11.01 -0.90 7.62
N GLY A 56 11.78 0.17 7.58
CA GLY A 56 13.14 0.17 7.08
C GLY A 56 13.18 0.25 5.56
N SER A 57 14.37 0.35 5.00
CA SER A 57 14.57 0.45 3.55
C SER A 57 14.93 -0.88 2.89
N GLU A 58 15.35 -1.87 3.68
CA GLU A 58 15.87 -3.14 3.13
C GLU A 58 14.82 -3.90 2.32
N TRP A 59 13.56 -3.90 2.79
CA TRP A 59 12.50 -4.61 2.09
C TRP A 59 12.28 -4.08 0.68
N TYR A 60 12.47 -2.77 0.49
CA TYR A 60 12.25 -2.13 -0.80
C TYR A 60 13.31 -2.54 -1.82
N ASP A 61 14.56 -2.68 -1.37
CA ASP A 61 15.65 -3.06 -2.26
C ASP A 61 15.47 -4.46 -2.83
N GLU A 62 14.67 -5.30 -2.17
CA GLU A 62 14.42 -6.68 -2.58
C GLU A 62 13.15 -6.83 -3.41
N VAL A 63 12.36 -5.77 -3.57
CA VAL A 63 11.08 -5.86 -4.28
C VAL A 63 11.32 -5.78 -5.79
N ASP A 64 11.01 -6.86 -6.47
CA ASP A 64 10.96 -6.93 -7.93
C ASP A 64 9.49 -7.02 -8.38
N ASP A 65 9.27 -7.19 -9.69
CA ASP A 65 7.91 -7.27 -10.23
C ASP A 65 7.13 -8.46 -9.65
N TRP A 66 7.79 -9.58 -9.46
CA TRP A 66 7.16 -10.76 -8.88
C TRP A 66 6.75 -10.50 -7.42
N GLU A 67 7.65 -9.94 -6.64
CA GLU A 67 7.39 -9.63 -5.23
C GLU A 67 6.28 -8.60 -5.08
N TYR A 68 6.28 -7.59 -5.94
CA TYR A 68 5.20 -6.58 -5.94
C TYR A 68 3.85 -7.24 -6.24
N GLY A 69 3.80 -8.14 -7.21
CA GLY A 69 2.58 -8.87 -7.52
C GLY A 69 2.11 -9.73 -6.35
N PHE A 70 3.06 -10.38 -5.66
CA PHE A 70 2.76 -11.18 -4.48
C PHE A 70 2.18 -10.30 -3.35
N LEU A 71 2.80 -9.16 -3.07
CA LEU A 71 2.34 -8.26 -2.02
C LEU A 71 0.93 -7.73 -2.34
N SER A 72 0.71 -7.35 -3.59
CA SER A 72 -0.60 -6.85 -4.02
C SER A 72 -1.68 -7.92 -3.92
N GLY A 73 -1.37 -9.14 -4.32
CA GLY A 73 -2.30 -10.27 -4.24
C GLY A 73 -2.61 -10.65 -2.80
N ALA A 74 -1.60 -10.66 -1.93
CA ALA A 74 -1.79 -10.95 -0.52
C ALA A 74 -2.70 -9.91 0.13
N LEU A 75 -2.50 -8.64 -0.17
CA LEU A 75 -3.35 -7.56 0.36
C LEU A 75 -4.79 -7.73 -0.10
N ALA A 76 -5.00 -8.00 -1.39
CA ALA A 76 -6.35 -8.18 -1.93
C ALA A 76 -7.07 -9.35 -1.26
N THR A 77 -6.37 -10.47 -1.07
CA THR A 77 -6.93 -11.65 -0.43
C THR A 77 -7.31 -11.37 1.03
N LEU A 78 -6.42 -10.71 1.76
CA LEU A 78 -6.67 -10.38 3.17
C LEU A 78 -7.83 -9.41 3.32
N ARG A 79 -7.94 -8.44 2.44
CA ARG A 79 -9.07 -7.51 2.43
C ARG A 79 -10.38 -8.25 2.20
N TRP A 80 -10.41 -9.17 1.26
CA TRP A 80 -11.58 -9.97 0.99
C TRP A 80 -12.01 -10.78 2.22
N VAL A 81 -11.06 -11.43 2.89
CA VAL A 81 -11.33 -12.21 4.10
C VAL A 81 -11.83 -11.32 5.23
N ALA A 82 -11.18 -10.18 5.46
CA ALA A 82 -11.53 -9.27 6.55
C ALA A 82 -12.90 -8.65 6.37
N ASP A 83 -13.27 -8.31 5.13
CA ASP A 83 -14.51 -7.62 4.81
C ASP A 83 -15.69 -8.57 4.57
N LYS A 84 -15.45 -9.86 4.58
CA LYS A 84 -16.44 -10.85 4.19
C LYS A 84 -17.76 -10.73 4.94
N LYS A 85 -17.70 -10.48 6.24
CA LYS A 85 -18.89 -10.40 7.08
C LYS A 85 -19.80 -9.24 6.71
N GLU A 86 -19.20 -8.12 6.32
CA GLU A 86 -19.94 -6.91 6.02
C GLU A 86 -20.24 -6.78 4.53
N GLU A 87 -19.41 -7.43 3.72
CA GLU A 87 -19.32 -7.15 2.29
C GLU A 87 -19.67 -8.32 1.40
N ASP A 88 -20.31 -9.36 1.95
CA ASP A 88 -20.73 -10.50 1.14
C ASP A 88 -21.54 -10.05 -0.08
N LYS A 89 -22.48 -9.13 0.13
CA LYS A 89 -23.28 -8.60 -0.97
C LYS A 89 -22.44 -7.83 -1.97
N ARG A 90 -21.58 -6.96 -1.47
CA ARG A 90 -20.76 -6.12 -2.33
C ARG A 90 -19.77 -6.96 -3.13
N PHE A 91 -19.21 -7.96 -2.51
CA PHE A 91 -18.30 -8.89 -3.18
C PHE A 91 -19.02 -9.62 -4.31
N LEU A 92 -20.24 -10.07 -4.07
CA LEU A 92 -21.02 -10.78 -5.08
C LEU A 92 -21.51 -9.85 -6.19
N ASP A 93 -21.63 -8.57 -5.91
CA ASP A 93 -22.06 -7.56 -6.88
C ASP A 93 -20.94 -7.12 -7.82
N THR A 94 -19.70 -7.45 -7.46
CA THR A 94 -18.56 -7.16 -8.32
C THR A 94 -18.22 -8.36 -9.18
#